data_a8477cc531b8e60a308646ca6a1f94c0
#
_entry.id   a8477cc531b8e60a308646ca6a1f94c0
#
_cell.length_a   1.000
_cell.length_b   1.000
_cell.length_c   1.000
_cell.angle_alpha   90.00
_cell.angle_beta   90.00
_cell.angle_gamma   90.00
#
_symmetry.space_group_name_H-M   'P 1'
#
loop_
_entity.id
_entity.type
_entity.pdbx_description
1 polymer ?
#
loop_
_entity_poly.entity_id
_entity_poly.type
_entity_poly.pdbx_seq_one_letter_code
_entity_poly.pdbx_strand_id
1 'polypeptide(L)'
;MQLELDYQNSQGQRERRRVDPLRIESIDADWYLRGWCHLREAVRTFRLDRISNAIITEEPIEHHASDSDVRLPDVLFEPSPDDLEVTIEVVPSAMPLLTDYIPDGATMTEHDGRIRTTLRVSHYHGLKRLIASMPGVATVVAPPSARAAVEAWAQEGVARYR
;
A
#
# COMPACT_ATOMS: atom_id res chain seq x y z
N MET A 1 8.03 26.04 1.77
CA MET A 1 8.72 25.52 2.97
C MET A 1 8.65 24.00 2.95
N GLN A 2 9.74 23.33 3.26
CA GLN A 2 9.80 21.87 3.38
C GLN A 2 9.04 21.39 4.61
N LEU A 3 8.67 20.11 4.62
CA LEU A 3 8.08 19.43 5.77
C LEU A 3 9.05 18.38 6.32
N GLU A 4 9.15 18.30 7.63
CA GLU A 4 9.74 17.17 8.33
C GLU A 4 8.62 16.32 8.92
N LEU A 5 8.55 15.04 8.53
CA LEU A 5 7.48 14.12 8.88
C LEU A 5 8.03 12.96 9.71
N ASP A 6 7.41 12.67 10.85
CA ASP A 6 7.57 11.38 11.52
C ASP A 6 6.56 10.39 10.90
N TYR A 7 7.04 9.53 10.00
CA TYR A 7 6.23 8.67 9.16
C TYR A 7 6.40 7.19 9.51
N GLN A 8 5.28 6.49 9.66
CA GLN A 8 5.29 5.04 9.77
C GLN A 8 5.20 4.43 8.37
N ASN A 9 6.28 3.79 7.93
CA ASN A 9 6.31 3.14 6.63
C ASN A 9 5.37 1.92 6.59
N SER A 10 5.22 1.34 5.42
CA SER A 10 4.34 0.19 5.19
C SER A 10 4.77 -1.08 5.95
N GLN A 11 6.02 -1.15 6.42
CA GLN A 11 6.55 -2.23 7.26
C GLN A 11 6.32 -1.97 8.76
N GLY A 12 5.68 -0.86 9.11
CA GLY A 12 5.42 -0.47 10.50
C GLY A 12 6.59 0.25 11.18
N GLN A 13 7.70 0.49 10.47
CA GLN A 13 8.86 1.18 11.00
C GLN A 13 8.64 2.69 10.99
N ARG A 14 9.07 3.37 12.04
CA ARG A 14 9.03 4.84 12.11
C ARG A 14 10.31 5.41 11.52
N GLU A 15 10.15 6.35 10.63
CA GLU A 15 11.23 7.02 9.94
C GLU A 15 10.93 8.51 9.84
N ARG A 16 11.98 9.31 10.02
CA ARG A 16 11.88 10.74 9.78
C ARG A 16 12.13 11.02 8.30
N ARG A 17 11.24 11.82 7.70
CA ARG A 17 11.27 12.16 6.27
C ARG A 17 11.26 13.66 6.09
N ARG A 18 12.19 14.18 5.28
CA ARG A 18 12.14 15.53 4.77
C ARG A 18 11.48 15.50 3.39
N VAL A 19 10.48 16.34 3.20
CA VAL A 19 9.60 16.30 2.03
C VAL A 19 9.33 17.70 1.52
N ASP A 20 9.49 17.93 0.21
CA ASP A 20 8.92 19.07 -0.49
C ASP A 20 7.48 18.76 -0.80
N PRO A 21 6.49 19.39 -0.14
CA PRO A 21 5.10 19.07 -0.36
C PRO A 21 4.65 19.57 -1.74
N LEU A 22 3.99 18.70 -2.50
CA LEU A 22 3.47 19.02 -3.82
C LEU A 22 1.94 19.16 -3.79
N ARG A 23 1.23 18.19 -3.22
CA ARG A 23 -0.23 18.15 -3.21
C ARG A 23 -0.78 17.28 -2.09
N ILE A 24 -2.00 17.63 -1.62
CA ILE A 24 -2.81 16.78 -0.75
C ILE A 24 -4.05 16.36 -1.52
N GLU A 25 -4.38 15.07 -1.48
CA GLU A 25 -5.53 14.49 -2.18
C GLU A 25 -6.25 13.47 -1.29
N SER A 26 -7.56 13.33 -1.54
CA SER A 26 -8.37 12.27 -0.93
C SER A 26 -8.73 11.23 -1.99
N ILE A 27 -8.50 9.95 -1.67
CA ILE A 27 -8.87 8.81 -2.48
C ILE A 27 -9.57 7.81 -1.56
N ASP A 28 -10.78 7.40 -1.89
CA ASP A 28 -11.56 6.38 -1.15
C ASP A 28 -11.66 6.65 0.36
N ALA A 29 -11.84 7.83 0.83
CA ALA A 29 -11.87 8.23 2.24
C ALA A 29 -10.50 8.29 2.96
N ASP A 30 -9.41 7.93 2.33
CA ASP A 30 -8.07 8.14 2.83
C ASP A 30 -7.47 9.44 2.28
N TRP A 31 -6.62 10.08 3.07
CA TRP A 31 -5.92 11.29 2.66
C TRP A 31 -4.44 11.01 2.44
N TYR A 32 -3.89 11.62 1.39
CA TYR A 32 -2.52 11.44 0.95
C TYR A 32 -1.81 12.77 0.73
N LEU A 33 -0.58 12.87 1.20
CA LEU A 33 0.37 13.90 0.82
C LEU A 33 1.28 13.34 -0.27
N ARG A 34 1.31 13.98 -1.43
CA ARG A 34 2.32 13.73 -2.45
C ARG A 34 3.44 14.75 -2.29
N GLY A 35 4.69 14.31 -2.35
CA GLY A 35 5.84 15.19 -2.20
C GLY A 35 7.14 14.53 -2.62
N TRP A 36 8.15 15.36 -2.92
CA TRP A 36 9.52 14.89 -3.15
C TRP A 36 10.14 14.47 -1.82
N CYS A 37 10.52 13.23 -1.72
CA CYS A 37 11.17 12.67 -0.53
C CYS A 37 12.69 12.76 -0.68
N HIS A 38 13.36 13.62 0.09
CA HIS A 38 14.81 13.81 0.02
C HIS A 38 15.59 12.53 0.37
N LEU A 39 15.06 11.69 1.28
CA LEU A 39 15.73 10.43 1.61
C LEU A 39 15.69 9.40 0.48
N ARG A 40 14.69 9.47 -0.39
CA ARG A 40 14.50 8.52 -1.51
C ARG A 40 14.81 9.15 -2.88
N GLU A 41 15.11 10.44 -2.90
CA GLU A 41 15.38 11.21 -4.12
C GLU A 41 14.33 11.00 -5.21
N ALA A 42 13.04 10.94 -4.79
CA ALA A 42 11.91 10.68 -5.67
C ALA A 42 10.61 11.24 -5.11
N VAL A 43 9.64 11.48 -5.99
CA VAL A 43 8.26 11.77 -5.59
C VAL A 43 7.66 10.55 -4.91
N ARG A 44 7.05 10.75 -3.75
CA ARG A 44 6.42 9.70 -2.94
C ARG A 44 5.05 10.16 -2.45
N THR A 45 4.21 9.16 -2.18
CA THR A 45 2.88 9.35 -1.60
C THR A 45 2.88 8.89 -0.16
N PHE A 46 2.44 9.75 0.74
CA PHE A 46 2.39 9.51 2.18
C PHE A 46 0.94 9.54 2.64
N ARG A 47 0.44 8.46 3.23
CA ARG A 47 -0.88 8.48 3.87
C ARG A 47 -0.84 9.35 5.12
N LEU A 48 -1.79 10.28 5.27
CA LEU A 48 -1.78 11.22 6.39
C LEU A 48 -2.00 10.52 7.74
N ASP A 49 -2.77 9.45 7.79
CA ASP A 49 -3.00 8.65 9.01
C ASP A 49 -1.74 7.94 9.54
N ARG A 50 -0.66 7.88 8.74
CA ARG A 50 0.64 7.32 9.11
C ARG A 50 1.66 8.38 9.51
N ILE A 51 1.28 9.64 9.45
CA ILE A 51 2.10 10.76 9.90
C ILE A 51 1.73 11.04 11.35
N SER A 52 2.66 10.77 12.28
CA SER A 52 2.44 11.03 13.70
C SER A 52 2.80 12.46 14.11
N ASN A 53 3.66 13.12 13.32
CA ASN A 53 4.05 14.50 13.51
C ASN A 53 4.46 15.12 12.17
N ALA A 54 4.16 16.40 11.97
CA ALA A 54 4.57 17.17 10.79
C ALA A 54 5.00 18.57 11.24
N ILE A 55 6.21 18.96 10.87
CA ILE A 55 6.81 20.25 11.20
C ILE A 55 7.13 20.97 9.88
N ILE A 56 6.69 22.21 9.76
CA ILE A 56 7.12 23.10 8.68
C ILE A 56 8.51 23.60 9.06
N THR A 57 9.50 23.36 8.20
CA THR A 57 10.88 23.82 8.39
C THR A 57 11.06 25.23 7.84
N GLU A 58 12.20 25.86 8.13
CA GLU A 58 12.58 27.13 7.53
C GLU A 58 13.22 26.95 6.14
N GLU A 59 13.50 25.71 5.74
CA GLU A 59 14.11 25.40 4.46
C GLU A 59 13.12 25.63 3.30
N PRO A 60 13.55 26.26 2.21
CA PRO A 60 12.71 26.45 1.04
C PRO A 60 12.46 25.12 0.33
N ILE A 61 11.37 25.04 -0.42
CA ILE A 61 11.10 23.93 -1.34
C ILE A 61 12.14 23.98 -2.46
N GLU A 62 12.81 22.86 -2.69
CA GLU A 62 13.82 22.70 -3.76
C GLU A 62 13.17 22.09 -5.03
N HIS A 63 12.18 21.23 -4.86
CA HIS A 63 11.48 20.54 -5.94
C HIS A 63 10.05 21.04 -6.05
N HIS A 64 9.76 21.71 -7.15
CA HIS A 64 8.40 22.18 -7.47
C HIS A 64 7.67 21.15 -8.30
N ALA A 65 6.33 21.15 -8.17
CA ALA A 65 5.49 20.27 -8.97
C ALA A 65 5.66 20.56 -10.46
N SER A 66 6.00 19.53 -11.24
CA SER A 66 5.72 19.52 -12.68
C SER A 66 4.30 18.98 -12.90
N ASP A 67 3.70 19.20 -14.08
CA ASP A 67 2.37 18.69 -14.40
C ASP A 67 2.27 17.14 -14.27
N SER A 68 3.39 16.43 -14.48
CA SER A 68 3.48 14.99 -14.28
C SER A 68 3.55 14.57 -12.82
N ASP A 69 4.08 15.44 -11.95
CA ASP A 69 4.21 15.17 -10.51
C ASP A 69 2.94 15.46 -9.74
N VAL A 70 2.03 16.24 -10.34
CA VAL A 70 0.78 16.68 -9.72
C VAL A 70 -0.32 15.62 -9.81
N ARG A 71 -0.25 14.71 -10.78
CA ARG A 71 -1.21 13.61 -10.86
C ARG A 71 -0.78 12.47 -9.93
N LEU A 72 -1.69 12.03 -9.06
CA LEU A 72 -1.56 10.68 -8.52
C LEU A 72 -1.60 9.72 -9.71
N PRO A 73 -0.77 8.68 -9.74
CA PRO A 73 -0.98 7.61 -10.68
C PRO A 73 -2.42 7.11 -10.51
N ASP A 74 -3.09 6.81 -11.61
CA ASP A 74 -4.45 6.24 -11.61
C ASP A 74 -4.51 4.92 -10.80
N VAL A 75 -3.37 4.39 -10.42
CA VAL A 75 -3.18 3.21 -9.57
C VAL A 75 -2.37 3.61 -8.32
N LEU A 76 -2.90 3.33 -7.13
CA LEU A 76 -2.20 3.54 -5.85
C LEU A 76 -0.97 2.63 -5.67
N PHE A 77 -0.83 1.65 -6.53
CA PHE A 77 0.23 0.67 -6.55
C PHE A 77 0.96 0.72 -7.90
N GLU A 78 2.20 1.19 -7.92
CA GLU A 78 3.09 1.09 -9.08
C GLU A 78 3.84 -0.24 -9.01
N PRO A 79 3.64 -1.17 -9.96
CA PRO A 79 4.35 -2.43 -10.00
C PRO A 79 5.86 -2.22 -10.05
N SER A 80 6.59 -2.95 -9.21
CA SER A 80 8.04 -2.98 -9.16
C SER A 80 8.55 -4.38 -9.47
N PRO A 81 9.75 -4.53 -10.07
CA PRO A 81 10.38 -5.84 -10.24
C PRO A 81 10.60 -6.59 -8.91
N ASP A 82 10.72 -5.84 -7.81
CA ASP A 82 10.95 -6.40 -6.47
C ASP A 82 9.65 -6.77 -5.74
N ASP A 83 8.49 -6.62 -6.38
CA ASP A 83 7.22 -6.96 -5.76
C ASP A 83 7.07 -8.46 -5.54
N LEU A 84 6.42 -8.76 -4.42
CA LEU A 84 6.10 -10.14 -4.06
C LEU A 84 4.88 -10.62 -4.86
N GLU A 85 5.01 -11.74 -5.53
CA GLU A 85 3.89 -12.40 -6.17
C GLU A 85 3.16 -13.29 -5.16
N VAL A 86 1.85 -13.10 -5.05
CA VAL A 86 1.00 -13.80 -4.09
C VAL A 86 -0.23 -14.36 -4.79
N THR A 87 -0.39 -15.67 -4.74
CA THR A 87 -1.60 -16.32 -5.25
C THR A 87 -2.71 -16.29 -4.20
N ILE A 88 -3.87 -15.82 -4.58
CA ILE A 88 -5.06 -15.80 -3.73
C ILE A 88 -6.22 -16.53 -4.38
N GLU A 89 -7.17 -16.94 -3.55
CA GLU A 89 -8.52 -17.34 -3.94
C GLU A 89 -9.52 -16.32 -3.39
N VAL A 90 -10.42 -15.87 -4.25
CA VAL A 90 -11.38 -14.82 -3.92
C VAL A 90 -12.76 -15.13 -4.50
N VAL A 91 -13.83 -14.75 -3.80
CA VAL A 91 -15.18 -14.85 -4.37
C VAL A 91 -15.32 -13.87 -5.55
N PRO A 92 -16.04 -14.24 -6.64
CA PRO A 92 -16.15 -13.41 -7.83
C PRO A 92 -16.62 -11.97 -7.57
N SER A 93 -17.50 -11.78 -6.61
CA SER A 93 -18.05 -10.46 -6.25
C SER A 93 -17.04 -9.50 -5.64
N ALA A 94 -15.91 -10.01 -5.13
CA ALA A 94 -14.84 -9.18 -4.55
C ALA A 94 -13.70 -8.88 -5.53
N MET A 95 -13.71 -9.42 -6.74
CA MET A 95 -12.70 -9.15 -7.77
C MET A 95 -12.45 -7.65 -8.04
N PRO A 96 -13.50 -6.79 -8.09
CA PRO A 96 -13.28 -5.37 -8.31
C PRO A 96 -12.39 -4.68 -7.26
N LEU A 97 -12.33 -5.23 -6.04
CA LEU A 97 -11.50 -4.70 -4.95
C LEU A 97 -9.99 -5.00 -5.13
N LEU A 98 -9.66 -5.87 -6.07
CA LEU A 98 -8.32 -6.39 -6.30
C LEU A 98 -7.69 -5.91 -7.62
N THR A 99 -8.45 -5.22 -8.45
CA THR A 99 -8.05 -4.85 -9.82
C THR A 99 -6.68 -4.18 -9.87
N ASP A 100 -6.41 -3.26 -8.93
CA ASP A 100 -5.14 -2.51 -8.88
C ASP A 100 -3.91 -3.34 -8.47
N TYR A 101 -4.13 -4.54 -7.93
CA TYR A 101 -3.07 -5.45 -7.48
C TYR A 101 -2.83 -6.59 -8.45
N ILE A 102 -3.68 -6.74 -9.47
CA ILE A 102 -3.59 -7.82 -10.45
C ILE A 102 -2.71 -7.34 -11.59
N PRO A 103 -1.56 -8.00 -11.86
CA PRO A 103 -0.73 -7.61 -13.00
C PRO A 103 -1.43 -7.87 -14.32
N ASP A 104 -1.11 -7.04 -15.33
CA ASP A 104 -1.60 -7.24 -16.68
C ASP A 104 -1.26 -8.65 -17.18
N GLY A 105 -2.26 -9.33 -17.74
CA GLY A 105 -2.09 -10.69 -18.25
C GLY A 105 -2.05 -11.79 -17.17
N ALA A 106 -2.36 -11.47 -15.92
CA ALA A 106 -2.46 -12.49 -14.87
C ALA A 106 -3.51 -13.55 -15.20
N THR A 107 -3.15 -14.81 -15.00
CA THR A 107 -4.07 -15.92 -15.21
C THR A 107 -5.14 -15.95 -14.12
N MET A 108 -6.39 -16.06 -14.52
CA MET A 108 -7.53 -16.28 -13.63
C MET A 108 -8.09 -17.67 -13.88
N THR A 109 -8.20 -18.47 -12.84
CA THR A 109 -8.80 -19.81 -12.91
C THR A 109 -9.92 -19.94 -11.90
N GLU A 110 -11.01 -20.56 -12.29
CA GLU A 110 -12.10 -20.86 -11.37
C GLU A 110 -11.84 -22.18 -10.65
N HIS A 111 -11.99 -22.18 -9.34
CA HIS A 111 -11.85 -23.34 -8.49
C HIS A 111 -12.86 -23.27 -7.35
N ASP A 112 -13.76 -24.26 -7.28
CA ASP A 112 -14.83 -24.36 -6.27
C ASP A 112 -15.67 -23.07 -6.09
N GLY A 113 -16.02 -22.41 -7.21
CA GLY A 113 -16.80 -21.16 -7.20
C GLY A 113 -16.00 -19.93 -6.73
N ARG A 114 -14.70 -20.06 -6.62
CA ARG A 114 -13.76 -18.97 -6.33
C ARG A 114 -12.85 -18.73 -7.52
N ILE A 115 -12.36 -17.51 -7.65
CA ILE A 115 -11.36 -17.14 -8.65
C ILE A 115 -10.00 -17.21 -7.98
N ARG A 116 -9.09 -17.99 -8.56
CA ARG A 116 -7.68 -18.03 -8.20
C ARG A 116 -6.91 -17.14 -9.16
N THR A 117 -6.14 -16.20 -8.61
CA THR A 117 -5.31 -15.29 -9.40
C THR A 117 -4.05 -14.90 -8.63
N THR A 118 -3.09 -14.27 -9.32
CA THR A 118 -1.86 -13.76 -8.71
C THR A 118 -1.96 -12.25 -8.54
N LEU A 119 -1.60 -11.77 -7.36
CA LEU A 119 -1.45 -10.36 -7.03
C LEU A 119 0.03 -10.00 -6.95
N ARG A 120 0.35 -8.73 -7.17
CA ARG A 120 1.62 -8.14 -6.79
C ARG A 120 1.44 -7.23 -5.58
N VAL A 121 2.29 -7.40 -4.60
CA VAL A 121 2.31 -6.57 -3.39
C VAL A 121 3.75 -6.21 -3.03
N SER A 122 4.00 -4.98 -2.63
CA SER A 122 5.35 -4.53 -2.29
C SER A 122 5.91 -5.18 -1.02
N HIS A 123 5.03 -5.67 -0.13
CA HIS A 123 5.42 -6.32 1.13
C HIS A 123 4.22 -6.99 1.81
N TYR A 124 4.49 -7.94 2.72
CA TYR A 124 3.44 -8.68 3.43
C TYR A 124 2.59 -7.83 4.38
N HIS A 125 3.04 -6.66 4.82
CA HIS A 125 2.20 -5.78 5.62
C HIS A 125 1.02 -5.24 4.80
N GLY A 126 1.26 -4.82 3.55
CA GLY A 126 0.20 -4.43 2.61
C GLY A 126 -0.77 -5.58 2.34
N LEU A 127 -0.25 -6.79 2.11
CA LEU A 127 -1.06 -7.99 1.93
C LEU A 127 -1.98 -8.25 3.14
N LYS A 128 -1.47 -8.18 4.36
CA LYS A 128 -2.25 -8.37 5.60
C LYS A 128 -3.44 -7.41 5.66
N ARG A 129 -3.22 -6.15 5.34
CA ARG A 129 -4.27 -5.13 5.33
C ARG A 129 -5.30 -5.39 4.24
N LEU A 130 -4.85 -5.76 3.04
CA LEU A 130 -5.72 -6.09 1.92
C LEU A 130 -6.62 -7.28 2.28
N ILE A 131 -6.07 -8.37 2.80
CA ILE A 131 -6.85 -9.53 3.22
C ILE A 131 -7.78 -9.21 4.39
N ALA A 132 -7.35 -8.35 5.32
CA ALA A 132 -8.20 -7.92 6.44
C ALA A 132 -9.44 -7.12 5.99
N SER A 133 -9.35 -6.39 4.89
CA SER A 133 -10.50 -5.67 4.33
C SER A 133 -11.54 -6.59 3.68
N MET A 134 -11.20 -7.88 3.48
CA MET A 134 -12.02 -8.88 2.81
C MET A 134 -12.19 -10.17 3.64
N PRO A 135 -12.71 -10.09 4.88
CA PRO A 135 -12.81 -11.24 5.77
C PRO A 135 -13.74 -12.31 5.18
N GLY A 136 -13.22 -13.53 5.08
CA GLY A 136 -13.99 -14.68 4.56
C GLY A 136 -14.17 -14.72 3.04
N VAL A 137 -13.86 -13.64 2.32
CA VAL A 137 -14.04 -13.59 0.86
C VAL A 137 -12.75 -13.79 0.07
N ALA A 138 -11.60 -13.54 0.67
CA ALA A 138 -10.28 -13.75 0.07
C ALA A 138 -9.39 -14.62 0.98
N THR A 139 -8.59 -15.49 0.37
CA THR A 139 -7.66 -16.38 1.08
C THR A 139 -6.33 -16.43 0.34
N VAL A 140 -5.22 -16.34 1.07
CA VAL A 140 -3.87 -16.50 0.51
C VAL A 140 -3.56 -17.98 0.33
N VAL A 141 -3.19 -18.37 -0.89
CA VAL A 141 -2.86 -19.75 -1.27
C VAL A 141 -1.35 -19.96 -1.30
N ALA A 142 -0.61 -19.06 -1.96
CA ALA A 142 0.83 -19.16 -2.14
C ALA A 142 1.50 -17.76 -2.16
N PRO A 143 2.79 -17.66 -1.87
CA PRO A 143 3.66 -18.69 -1.35
C PRO A 143 3.37 -19.03 0.13
N PRO A 144 3.91 -20.15 0.66
CA PRO A 144 3.69 -20.51 2.07
C PRO A 144 4.09 -19.42 3.07
N SER A 145 5.13 -18.65 2.76
CA SER A 145 5.57 -17.50 3.58
C SER A 145 4.53 -16.39 3.67
N ALA A 146 3.85 -16.07 2.56
CA ALA A 146 2.77 -15.08 2.53
C ALA A 146 1.57 -15.55 3.37
N ARG A 147 1.18 -16.81 3.20
CA ARG A 147 0.11 -17.43 3.98
C ARG A 147 0.43 -17.43 5.47
N ALA A 148 1.62 -17.88 5.88
CA ALA A 148 2.05 -17.89 7.27
C ALA A 148 2.08 -16.48 7.88
N ALA A 149 2.51 -15.47 7.11
CA ALA A 149 2.54 -14.08 7.57
C ALA A 149 1.13 -13.52 7.85
N VAL A 150 0.14 -13.85 7.02
CA VAL A 150 -1.26 -13.43 7.22
C VAL A 150 -1.88 -14.18 8.40
N GLU A 151 -1.64 -15.49 8.50
CA GLU A 151 -2.16 -16.35 9.57
C GLU A 151 -1.63 -15.91 10.95
N ALA A 152 -0.33 -15.72 11.10
CA ALA A 152 0.28 -15.24 12.35
C ALA A 152 -0.29 -13.89 12.78
N TRP A 153 -0.44 -12.96 11.84
CA TRP A 153 -1.01 -11.65 12.12
C TRP A 153 -2.49 -11.74 12.56
N ALA A 154 -3.29 -12.59 11.93
CA ALA A 154 -4.67 -12.81 12.32
C ALA A 154 -4.78 -13.42 13.73
N GLN A 155 -3.91 -14.37 14.07
CA GLN A 155 -3.84 -14.99 15.41
C GLN A 155 -3.47 -13.96 16.48
N GLU A 156 -2.50 -13.08 16.22
CA GLU A 156 -2.17 -11.96 17.13
C GLU A 156 -3.39 -11.05 17.36
N GLY A 157 -4.13 -10.75 16.30
CA GLY A 157 -5.36 -9.96 16.40
C GLY A 157 -6.38 -10.61 17.32
N VAL A 158 -6.70 -11.89 17.10
CA VAL A 158 -7.64 -12.66 17.93
C VAL A 158 -7.19 -12.74 19.39
N ALA A 159 -5.88 -12.91 19.64
CA ALA A 159 -5.34 -13.02 20.99
C ALA A 159 -5.53 -11.73 21.81
N ARG A 160 -5.62 -10.57 21.17
CA ARG A 160 -5.82 -9.27 21.84
C ARG A 160 -7.26 -9.02 22.29
N TYR A 161 -8.23 -9.80 21.78
CA TYR A 161 -9.66 -9.64 22.09
C TYR A 161 -10.21 -10.80 22.94
N ARG A 162 -9.35 -11.70 23.40
CA ARG A 162 -9.66 -12.78 24.37
C ARG A 162 -9.11 -12.41 25.76
#